data_792d31513d37a5687f918abcab69c869
#
_entry.id   792d31513d37a5687f918abcab69c869
#
_cell.length_a   1.000
_cell.length_b   1.000
_cell.length_c   1.000
_cell.angle_alpha   90.00
_cell.angle_beta   90.00
_cell.angle_gamma   90.00
#
_symmetry.space_group_name_H-M   'P 1'
#
loop_
_entity.id
_entity.type
_entity.pdbx_description
1 polymer ?
#
loop_
_entity_poly.entity_id
_entity_poly.type
_entity_poly.pdbx_seq_one_letter_code
_entity_poly.pdbx_strand_id
1 'polypeptide(L)'
;MRRRKKYKLEFLTGIFEEWRFYTISEKMLVRSKEYEKAMKVTYELVNKVKSKVSEDAFKDIEEIVNSVCAENNICSRLAYGVGIHDGMELYKELQIIDEVGGKIK
;
A
#
# COMPACT_ATOMS: atom_id res chain seq x y z
N MET A 1 21.53 19.76 -3.30
CA MET A 1 22.08 18.47 -2.88
C MET A 1 21.10 17.54 -2.22
N ARG A 2 20.30 18.01 -1.28
CA ARG A 2 19.25 17.20 -0.64
C ARG A 2 18.21 16.66 -1.65
N ARG A 3 17.87 17.46 -2.67
CA ARG A 3 16.91 17.06 -3.72
C ARG A 3 17.43 15.89 -4.57
N ARG A 4 18.72 15.88 -4.93
CA ARG A 4 19.31 14.79 -5.73
C ARG A 4 19.32 13.46 -4.97
N LYS A 5 19.68 13.49 -3.69
CA LYS A 5 19.63 12.29 -2.84
C LYS A 5 18.20 11.78 -2.69
N LYS A 6 17.24 12.69 -2.53
CA LYS A 6 15.83 12.37 -2.42
C LYS A 6 15.31 11.69 -3.69
N TYR A 7 15.61 12.25 -4.86
CA TYR A 7 15.20 11.66 -6.14
C TYR A 7 15.78 10.27 -6.37
N LYS A 8 17.05 10.09 -6.07
CA LYS A 8 17.71 8.79 -6.21
C LYS A 8 17.10 7.76 -5.26
N LEU A 9 16.81 8.15 -4.05
CA LEU A 9 16.17 7.29 -3.06
C LEU A 9 14.73 6.96 -3.48
N GLU A 10 13.98 7.94 -3.96
CA GLU A 10 12.61 7.74 -4.47
C GLU A 10 12.57 6.76 -5.64
N PHE A 11 13.54 6.83 -6.54
CA PHE A 11 13.63 5.92 -7.67
C PHE A 11 13.84 4.48 -7.22
N LEU A 12 14.81 4.24 -6.35
CA LEU A 12 15.09 2.91 -5.80
C LEU A 12 13.93 2.40 -4.95
N THR A 13 13.37 3.25 -4.10
CA THR A 13 12.21 2.93 -3.27
C THR A 13 11.00 2.59 -4.13
N GLY A 14 10.79 3.33 -5.21
CA GLY A 14 9.68 3.09 -6.13
C GLY A 14 9.77 1.73 -6.82
N ILE A 15 10.95 1.34 -7.29
CA ILE A 15 11.16 0.02 -7.90
C ILE A 15 10.92 -1.09 -6.89
N PHE A 16 11.49 -0.96 -5.70
CA PHE A 16 11.34 -1.95 -4.62
C PHE A 16 9.90 -2.06 -4.15
N GLU A 17 9.25 -0.92 -3.96
CA GLU A 17 7.84 -0.81 -3.57
C GLU A 17 6.94 -1.52 -4.57
N GLU A 18 7.12 -1.26 -5.87
CA GLU A 18 6.32 -1.85 -6.92
C GLU A 18 6.47 -3.37 -6.92
N TRP A 19 7.69 -3.88 -6.85
CA TRP A 19 7.95 -5.30 -6.81
C TRP A 19 7.35 -5.98 -5.57
N ARG A 20 7.58 -5.42 -4.39
CA ARG A 20 7.08 -5.99 -3.13
C ARG A 20 5.57 -5.87 -3.04
N PHE A 21 5.02 -4.71 -3.38
CA PHE A 21 3.59 -4.47 -3.28
C PHE A 21 2.80 -5.42 -4.19
N TYR A 22 3.16 -5.49 -5.46
CA TYR A 22 2.41 -6.32 -6.40
C TYR A 22 2.74 -7.80 -6.31
N THR A 23 3.93 -8.17 -5.89
CA THR A 23 4.34 -9.57 -5.86
C THR A 23 4.10 -10.25 -4.51
N ILE A 24 4.40 -9.57 -3.41
CA ILE A 24 4.36 -10.17 -2.07
C ILE A 24 3.11 -9.76 -1.32
N SER A 25 2.74 -8.47 -1.33
CA SER A 25 1.57 -7.98 -0.59
C SER A 25 0.28 -8.60 -1.10
N GLU A 26 0.14 -8.78 -2.40
CA GLU A 26 -1.01 -9.45 -3.02
C GLU A 26 -1.18 -10.88 -2.49
N LYS A 27 -0.09 -11.62 -2.40
CA LYS A 27 -0.09 -12.97 -1.83
C LYS A 27 -0.51 -12.99 -0.36
N MET A 28 -0.08 -12.00 0.40
CA MET A 28 -0.46 -11.87 1.81
C MET A 28 -1.93 -11.54 1.97
N LEU A 29 -2.48 -10.66 1.11
CA LEU A 29 -3.90 -10.31 1.12
C LEU A 29 -4.77 -11.54 0.86
N VAL A 30 -4.42 -12.37 -0.09
CA VAL A 30 -5.16 -13.60 -0.41
C VAL A 30 -5.23 -14.55 0.80
N ARG A 31 -4.23 -14.54 1.66
CA ARG A 31 -4.17 -15.38 2.88
C ARG A 31 -4.87 -14.75 4.07
N SER A 32 -5.24 -13.47 4.00
CA SER A 32 -5.86 -12.76 5.10
C SER A 32 -7.34 -13.09 5.20
N LYS A 33 -7.75 -13.68 6.31
CA LYS A 33 -9.17 -13.96 6.61
C LYS A 33 -9.96 -12.68 6.80
N GLU A 34 -9.34 -11.66 7.36
CA GLU A 34 -9.97 -10.36 7.56
C GLU A 34 -10.28 -9.70 6.21
N TYR A 35 -9.33 -9.74 5.27
CA TYR A 35 -9.53 -9.23 3.92
C TYR A 35 -10.63 -10.00 3.19
N GLU A 36 -10.64 -11.33 3.31
CA GLU A 36 -11.67 -12.19 2.72
C GLU A 36 -13.06 -11.83 3.21
N LYS A 37 -13.21 -11.61 4.51
CA LYS A 37 -14.49 -11.18 5.12
C LYS A 37 -14.93 -9.82 4.58
N ALA A 38 -14.00 -8.87 4.50
CA ALA A 38 -14.29 -7.54 3.97
C ALA A 38 -14.72 -7.61 2.51
N MET A 39 -14.06 -8.42 1.71
CA MET A 39 -14.44 -8.64 0.31
C MET A 39 -15.84 -9.22 0.17
N LYS A 40 -16.19 -10.19 0.99
CA LYS A 40 -17.53 -10.79 1.01
C LYS A 40 -18.61 -9.75 1.27
N VAL A 41 -18.41 -8.90 2.27
CA VAL A 41 -19.36 -7.83 2.60
C VAL A 41 -19.53 -6.88 1.41
N THR A 42 -18.44 -6.46 0.80
CA THR A 42 -18.48 -5.58 -0.38
C THR A 42 -19.23 -6.24 -1.53
N TYR A 43 -18.94 -7.49 -1.81
CA TYR A 43 -19.57 -8.25 -2.88
C TYR A 43 -21.09 -8.38 -2.68
N GLU A 44 -21.51 -8.68 -1.45
CA GLU A 44 -22.93 -8.78 -1.08
C GLU A 44 -23.65 -7.45 -1.24
N LEU A 45 -23.01 -6.34 -0.84
CA LEU A 45 -23.56 -5.00 -0.99
C LEU A 45 -23.70 -4.61 -2.46
N VAL A 46 -22.71 -4.90 -3.26
CA VAL A 46 -22.74 -4.64 -4.71
C VAL A 46 -23.89 -5.42 -5.37
N ASN A 47 -24.03 -6.71 -5.06
CA ASN A 47 -25.12 -7.53 -5.58
C ASN A 47 -26.50 -7.04 -5.14
N LYS A 48 -26.61 -6.59 -3.91
CA LYS A 48 -27.86 -6.01 -3.39
C LYS A 48 -28.27 -4.76 -4.19
N VAL A 49 -27.31 -3.88 -4.47
CA VAL A 49 -27.56 -2.67 -5.25
C VAL A 49 -27.89 -3.02 -6.70
N LYS A 50 -27.22 -4.00 -7.27
CA LYS A 50 -27.45 -4.45 -8.64
C LYS A 50 -28.92 -4.85 -8.87
N SER A 51 -29.56 -5.46 -7.89
CA SER A 51 -30.95 -5.87 -7.97
C SER A 51 -31.96 -4.71 -7.86
N LYS A 52 -31.51 -3.53 -7.41
CA LYS A 52 -32.39 -2.39 -7.10
C LYS A 52 -32.32 -1.26 -8.12
N VAL A 53 -31.30 -1.23 -8.97
CA VAL A 53 -31.06 -0.13 -9.90
C VAL A 53 -31.04 -0.60 -11.34
N SER A 54 -31.17 0.34 -12.29
CA SER A 54 -31.06 0.05 -13.72
C SER A 54 -29.63 -0.36 -14.09
N GLU A 55 -29.48 -1.00 -15.25
CA GLU A 55 -28.16 -1.37 -15.77
C GLU A 55 -27.22 -0.17 -15.94
N ASP A 56 -27.76 0.95 -16.45
CA ASP A 56 -26.97 2.16 -16.63
C ASP A 56 -26.50 2.75 -15.31
N ALA A 57 -27.39 2.81 -14.31
CA ALA A 57 -27.03 3.26 -12.97
C ALA A 57 -26.00 2.32 -12.32
N PHE A 58 -26.11 1.02 -12.55
CA PHE A 58 -25.16 0.05 -12.02
C PHE A 58 -23.77 0.21 -12.65
N LYS A 59 -23.69 0.53 -13.94
CA LYS A 59 -22.42 0.84 -14.60
C LYS A 59 -21.72 2.04 -13.97
N ASP A 60 -22.48 3.08 -13.66
CA ASP A 60 -21.96 4.26 -12.97
C ASP A 60 -21.44 3.90 -11.58
N ILE A 61 -22.14 3.04 -10.86
CA ILE A 61 -21.73 2.54 -9.56
C ILE A 61 -20.43 1.73 -9.67
N GLU A 62 -20.32 0.88 -10.68
CA GLU A 62 -19.08 0.13 -10.95
C GLU A 62 -17.90 1.06 -11.21
N GLU A 63 -18.10 2.13 -11.95
CA GLU A 63 -17.08 3.15 -12.19
C GLU A 63 -16.63 3.81 -10.89
N ILE A 64 -17.58 4.13 -10.02
CA ILE A 64 -17.28 4.71 -8.70
C ILE A 64 -16.46 3.72 -7.88
N VAL A 65 -16.87 2.47 -7.80
CA VAL A 65 -16.16 1.42 -7.06
C VAL A 65 -14.74 1.25 -7.59
N ASN A 66 -14.58 1.19 -8.90
CA ASN A 66 -13.27 1.06 -9.53
C ASN A 66 -12.37 2.28 -9.24
N SER A 67 -12.95 3.47 -9.27
CA SER A 67 -12.23 4.71 -8.94
C SER A 67 -11.77 4.72 -7.48
N VAL A 68 -12.62 4.31 -6.55
CA VAL A 68 -12.28 4.22 -5.13
C VAL A 68 -11.19 3.16 -4.90
N CYS A 69 -11.28 2.02 -5.58
CA CYS A 69 -10.25 0.99 -5.50
C CYS A 69 -8.89 1.50 -6.02
N ALA A 70 -8.88 2.25 -7.11
CA ALA A 70 -7.67 2.86 -7.64
C ALA A 70 -7.08 3.88 -6.66
N GLU A 71 -7.92 4.71 -6.06
CA GLU A 71 -7.52 5.67 -5.01
C GLU A 71 -6.88 4.96 -3.83
N ASN A 72 -7.53 3.91 -3.32
CA ASN A 72 -7.03 3.12 -2.21
C ASN A 72 -5.69 2.45 -2.54
N ASN A 73 -5.53 1.97 -3.76
CA ASN A 73 -4.28 1.38 -4.22
C ASN A 73 -3.14 2.41 -4.19
N ILE A 74 -3.39 3.63 -4.67
CA ILE A 74 -2.42 4.72 -4.60
C ILE A 74 -2.07 5.04 -3.16
N CYS A 75 -3.06 5.18 -2.27
CA CYS A 75 -2.84 5.44 -0.85
C CYS A 75 -2.00 4.34 -0.20
N SER A 76 -2.30 3.08 -0.49
CA SER A 76 -1.56 1.94 0.04
C SER A 76 -0.10 1.92 -0.42
N ARG A 77 0.14 2.24 -1.69
CA ARG A 77 1.49 2.34 -2.23
C ARG A 77 2.29 3.46 -1.59
N LEU A 78 1.66 4.63 -1.40
CA LEU A 78 2.31 5.75 -0.73
C LEU A 78 2.64 5.42 0.72
N ALA A 79 1.71 4.81 1.44
CA ALA A 79 1.93 4.38 2.82
C ALA A 79 3.07 3.36 2.93
N TYR A 80 3.14 2.42 1.99
CA TYR A 80 4.21 1.44 1.92
C TYR A 80 5.57 2.11 1.69
N GLY A 81 5.62 3.08 0.78
CA GLY A 81 6.84 3.85 0.50
C GLY A 81 7.32 4.64 1.71
N VAL A 82 6.40 5.28 2.44
CA VAL A 82 6.70 5.97 3.70
C VAL A 82 7.28 4.98 4.72
N GLY A 83 6.69 3.81 4.84
CA GLY A 83 7.19 2.76 5.74
C GLY A 83 8.61 2.31 5.43
N ILE A 84 8.93 2.14 4.14
CA ILE A 84 10.30 1.80 3.70
C ILE A 84 11.26 2.93 4.09
N HIS A 85 10.89 4.16 3.81
CA HIS A 85 11.71 5.33 4.14
C HIS A 85 11.97 5.44 5.63
N ASP A 86 10.92 5.29 6.44
CA ASP A 86 11.03 5.32 7.89
C ASP A 86 11.89 4.18 8.41
N GLY A 87 11.76 2.99 7.84
CA GLY A 87 12.58 1.85 8.18
C GLY A 87 14.06 2.10 7.89
N MET A 88 14.38 2.74 6.78
CA MET A 88 15.76 3.11 6.43
C MET A 88 16.33 4.14 7.39
N GLU A 89 15.54 5.14 7.77
CA GLU A 89 15.97 6.14 8.76
C GLU A 89 16.19 5.51 10.13
N LEU A 90 15.29 4.65 10.55
CA LEU A 90 15.42 3.90 11.81
C LEU A 90 16.69 3.05 11.83
N TYR A 91 16.98 2.37 10.73
CA TYR A 91 18.17 1.55 10.58
C TYR A 91 19.45 2.38 10.77
N LYS A 92 19.50 3.56 10.17
CA LYS A 92 20.63 4.49 10.32
C LYS A 92 20.81 4.92 11.76
N GLU A 93 19.73 5.24 12.45
CA GLU A 93 19.77 5.62 13.87
C GLU A 93 20.27 4.48 14.75
N LEU A 94 19.79 3.26 14.48
CA LEU A 94 20.24 2.07 15.22
C LEU A 94 21.72 1.80 14.99
N GLN A 95 22.25 2.03 13.80
CA GLN A 95 23.68 1.90 13.52
C GLN A 95 24.51 2.92 14.31
N ILE A 96 24.04 4.15 14.40
CA ILE A 96 24.73 5.20 15.18
C ILE A 96 24.76 4.83 16.67
N ILE A 97 23.66 4.36 17.21
CA ILE A 97 23.57 3.90 18.61
C ILE A 97 24.55 2.75 18.86
N ASP A 98 24.61 1.80 17.95
CA ASP A 98 25.49 0.64 18.05
C ASP A 98 26.97 1.05 18.00
N GLU A 99 27.34 1.96 17.13
CA GLU A 99 28.71 2.52 17.06
C GLU A 99 29.09 3.25 18.33
N VAL A 100 28.19 4.06 18.88
CA VAL A 100 28.41 4.79 20.14
C VAL A 100 28.51 3.79 21.31
N GLY A 101 27.64 2.80 21.36
CA GLY A 101 27.68 1.74 22.33
C GLY A 101 28.99 0.94 22.29
N GLY A 102 29.49 0.64 21.07
CA GLY A 102 30.76 -0.02 20.86
C GLY A 102 31.99 0.80 21.37
N LYS A 103 31.90 2.11 21.24
CA LYS A 103 32.97 3.03 21.71
C LYS A 103 33.01 3.17 23.22
N ILE A 104 31.91 2.97 23.90
CA ILE A 104 31.80 3.08 25.36
C ILE A 104 32.34 1.81 26.04
N LYS A 105 32.29 0.72 25.34
CA LYS A 105 32.84 -0.54 25.82
C LYS A 105 34.38 -0.56 25.72
#